data_f122965086f1a96366ce3dc1f087e926
#
_entry.id   f122965086f1a96366ce3dc1f087e926
#
_cell.length_a   1.000
_cell.length_b   1.000
_cell.length_c   1.000
_cell.angle_alpha   90.00
_cell.angle_beta   90.00
_cell.angle_gamma   90.00
#
_symmetry.space_group_name_H-M   'P 1'
#
loop_
_entity.id
_entity.type
_entity.pdbx_description
1 polymer ?
#
loop_
_entity_poly.entity_id
_entity_poly.type
_entity_poly.pdbx_seq_one_letter_code
_entity_poly.pdbx_strand_id
1 'polypeptide(L)'
;MTNEHTGFSRRKLLKAGAAGVPTAGLLAFGSTLVTAAPANAISTDGWWGSETSLGLQKFMNAIMTATYGDATLTPVPVVDGVVSSQPSSMAPACPGIVGGWEWVESNQAAGSPTIRVMNAWLDGVSPKQYAGFKVSSWKGSSKIGYGIIKRLQAHYGISQDGRLDAPSRTIQALQNEINQYV
;
A
#
# COMPACT_ATOMS: atom_id res chain seq x y z
N MET A 1 11.21 6.15 36.08
CA MET A 1 11.76 5.79 34.75
C MET A 1 10.58 5.69 33.80
N THR A 2 10.34 6.77 33.07
CA THR A 2 9.20 6.91 32.14
C THR A 2 9.63 6.45 30.77
N ASN A 3 9.03 5.35 30.28
CA ASN A 3 9.23 4.86 28.93
C ASN A 3 8.46 5.77 27.96
N GLU A 4 9.17 6.64 27.27
CA GLU A 4 8.63 7.37 26.12
C GLU A 4 8.57 6.45 24.91
N HIS A 5 7.38 6.00 24.57
CA HIS A 5 7.09 5.39 23.29
C HIS A 5 7.23 6.45 22.17
N THR A 6 8.39 6.55 21.56
CA THR A 6 8.59 7.35 20.33
C THR A 6 7.97 6.63 19.15
N GLY A 7 6.64 6.74 19.02
CA GLY A 7 5.95 6.38 17.79
C GLY A 7 6.42 7.28 16.65
N PHE A 8 6.74 6.70 15.48
CA PHE A 8 7.06 7.46 14.29
C PHE A 8 5.86 8.31 13.88
N SER A 9 5.96 9.61 14.17
CA SER A 9 4.92 10.55 13.75
C SER A 9 5.00 10.71 12.23
N ARG A 10 3.86 10.49 11.56
CA ARG A 10 3.64 10.72 10.11
C ARG A 10 4.16 12.08 9.63
N ARG A 11 4.27 13.08 10.53
CA ARG A 11 4.82 14.42 10.26
C ARG A 11 6.33 14.47 10.02
N LYS A 12 7.11 13.49 10.46
CA LYS A 12 8.57 13.50 10.24
C LYS A 12 8.98 13.00 8.86
N LEU A 13 8.18 12.16 8.21
CA LEU A 13 8.46 11.69 6.85
C LEU A 13 8.25 12.80 5.81
N LEU A 14 7.28 13.70 6.05
CA LEU A 14 6.96 14.79 5.12
C LEU A 14 8.01 15.92 5.09
N LYS A 15 8.93 15.97 6.06
CA LYS A 15 9.95 17.03 6.12
C LYS A 15 11.24 16.73 5.35
N ALA A 16 11.44 15.53 4.85
CA ALA A 16 12.65 15.15 4.13
C ALA A 16 12.62 15.46 2.62
N GLY A 17 11.47 15.88 2.07
CA GLY A 17 11.28 16.11 0.64
C GLY A 17 11.23 17.58 0.17
N ALA A 18 11.39 18.55 1.07
CA ALA A 18 11.26 19.97 0.71
C ALA A 18 12.59 20.73 0.75
N ALA A 19 13.45 20.49 -0.23
CA ALA A 19 14.60 21.36 -0.49
C ALA A 19 14.69 21.65 -1.99
N GLY A 20 14.27 22.87 -2.36
CA GLY A 20 14.65 23.46 -3.63
C GLY A 20 13.53 23.86 -4.58
N VAL A 21 12.86 25.01 -4.32
CA VAL A 21 12.20 25.78 -5.37
C VAL A 21 12.53 27.26 -5.17
N PRO A 22 13.06 27.98 -6.18
CA PRO A 22 13.34 29.40 -6.08
C PRO A 22 12.05 30.22 -6.14
N THR A 23 11.95 31.19 -5.23
CA THR A 23 10.92 32.22 -5.17
C THR A 23 11.03 33.19 -6.35
N ALA A 24 9.96 33.37 -7.11
CA ALA A 24 9.72 34.59 -7.89
C ALA A 24 8.21 34.81 -8.10
N GLY A 25 7.71 35.96 -7.61
CA GLY A 25 6.56 36.67 -8.19
C GLY A 25 5.19 36.40 -7.59
N LEU A 26 4.83 37.14 -6.54
CA LEU A 26 3.44 37.41 -6.11
C LEU A 26 2.68 38.15 -7.21
N LEU A 27 1.62 37.53 -7.77
CA LEU A 27 0.46 38.24 -8.29
C LEU A 27 -0.80 37.53 -7.79
N ALA A 28 -1.56 38.28 -6.99
CA ALA A 28 -2.83 37.85 -6.43
C ALA A 28 -3.90 37.84 -7.52
N PHE A 29 -4.33 36.66 -7.90
CA PHE A 29 -5.68 36.41 -8.42
C PHE A 29 -6.15 35.08 -7.82
N GLY A 30 -7.40 35.06 -7.30
CA GLY A 30 -8.00 33.91 -6.66
C GLY A 30 -8.07 32.69 -7.60
N SER A 31 -6.98 31.96 -7.68
CA SER A 31 -6.90 30.67 -8.29
C SER A 31 -6.77 29.64 -7.18
N THR A 32 -7.76 28.79 -7.05
CA THR A 32 -7.59 27.50 -6.40
C THR A 32 -6.28 26.91 -6.93
N LEU A 33 -5.28 26.77 -6.04
CA LEU A 33 -4.08 26.00 -6.34
C LEU A 33 -4.55 24.57 -6.63
N VAL A 34 -4.84 24.28 -7.88
CA VAL A 34 -4.88 22.91 -8.36
C VAL A 34 -3.42 22.48 -8.34
N THR A 35 -3.00 21.88 -7.23
CA THR A 35 -1.74 21.14 -7.20
C THR A 35 -1.87 20.08 -8.27
N ALA A 36 -1.11 20.23 -9.36
CA ALA A 36 -1.04 19.20 -10.39
C ALA A 36 -0.70 17.88 -9.68
N ALA A 37 -1.52 16.85 -9.89
CA ALA A 37 -1.21 15.53 -9.38
C ALA A 37 0.19 15.14 -9.87
N PRO A 38 1.00 14.45 -9.04
CA PRO A 38 2.31 13.96 -9.47
C PRO A 38 2.14 13.19 -10.79
N ALA A 39 3.10 13.29 -11.70
CA ALA A 39 3.04 12.67 -13.02
C ALA A 39 2.83 11.15 -13.01
N ASN A 40 3.01 10.51 -11.86
CA ASN A 40 2.83 9.08 -11.62
C ASN A 40 1.62 8.76 -10.72
N ALA A 41 0.76 9.75 -10.39
CA ALA A 41 -0.40 9.50 -9.55
C ALA A 41 -1.38 8.54 -10.25
N ILE A 42 -1.84 7.54 -9.50
CA ILE A 42 -2.89 6.62 -9.94
C ILE A 42 -4.29 7.20 -9.67
N SER A 43 -5.30 6.70 -10.39
CA SER A 43 -6.71 7.04 -10.15
C SER A 43 -7.12 6.73 -8.71
N THR A 44 -7.96 7.59 -8.12
CA THR A 44 -8.50 7.41 -6.75
C THR A 44 -10.02 7.20 -6.80
N ASP A 45 -10.45 6.35 -7.71
CA ASP A 45 -11.86 6.10 -8.06
C ASP A 45 -12.54 4.98 -7.25
N GLY A 46 -11.75 4.27 -6.42
CA GLY A 46 -12.25 3.14 -5.64
C GLY A 46 -12.38 1.84 -6.42
N TRP A 47 -11.82 1.77 -7.64
CA TRP A 47 -11.73 0.56 -8.44
C TRP A 47 -10.28 0.08 -8.51
N TRP A 48 -10.07 -1.20 -8.31
CA TRP A 48 -8.74 -1.79 -8.34
C TRP A 48 -8.46 -2.40 -9.71
N GLY A 49 -7.72 -1.69 -10.53
CA GLY A 49 -7.18 -2.16 -11.81
C GLY A 49 -5.69 -2.47 -11.73
N SER A 50 -5.08 -2.75 -12.88
CA SER A 50 -3.63 -3.00 -12.99
C SER A 50 -2.80 -1.79 -12.55
N GLU A 51 -3.31 -0.58 -12.74
CA GLU A 51 -2.68 0.66 -12.27
C GLU A 51 -2.56 0.69 -10.74
N THR A 52 -3.62 0.32 -10.02
CA THR A 52 -3.60 0.22 -8.56
C THR A 52 -2.63 -0.88 -8.09
N SER A 53 -2.58 -2.02 -8.78
CA SER A 53 -1.62 -3.09 -8.48
C SER A 53 -0.18 -2.63 -8.67
N LEU A 54 0.10 -1.93 -9.79
CA LEU A 54 1.42 -1.36 -10.10
C LEU A 54 1.84 -0.34 -9.02
N GLY A 55 0.93 0.57 -8.67
CA GLY A 55 1.15 1.57 -7.62
C GLY A 55 1.42 0.91 -6.26
N LEU A 56 0.62 -0.09 -5.89
CA LEU A 56 0.82 -0.84 -4.65
C LEU A 56 2.19 -1.55 -4.62
N GLN A 57 2.61 -2.16 -5.71
CA GLN A 57 3.92 -2.83 -5.79
C GLN A 57 5.07 -1.83 -5.59
N LYS A 58 5.00 -0.65 -6.23
CA LYS A 58 5.96 0.44 -6.01
C LYS A 58 5.94 0.91 -4.55
N PHE A 59 4.75 1.14 -3.99
CA PHE A 59 4.58 1.54 -2.60
C PHE A 59 5.17 0.52 -1.63
N MET A 60 4.89 -0.77 -1.81
CA MET A 60 5.46 -1.84 -0.98
C MET A 60 6.98 -1.92 -1.10
N ASN A 61 7.53 -1.73 -2.30
CA ASN A 61 8.98 -1.67 -2.50
C ASN A 61 9.60 -0.45 -1.82
N ALA A 62 8.94 0.71 -1.86
CA ALA A 62 9.40 1.91 -1.16
C ALA A 62 9.38 1.71 0.36
N ILE A 63 8.33 1.10 0.92
CA ILE A 63 8.25 0.71 2.33
C ILE A 63 9.38 -0.25 2.68
N MET A 64 9.63 -1.27 1.85
CA MET A 64 10.71 -2.24 2.06
C MET A 64 12.07 -1.55 2.09
N THR A 65 12.37 -0.68 1.12
CA THR A 65 13.65 0.02 1.01
C THR A 65 13.86 1.01 2.15
N ALA A 66 12.86 1.84 2.45
CA ALA A 66 12.92 2.80 3.56
C ALA A 66 13.08 2.11 4.92
N THR A 67 12.60 0.90 4.98
CA THR A 67 12.44 0.11 6.17
C THR A 67 13.66 -0.77 6.43
N TYR A 68 14.22 -1.42 5.43
CA TYR A 68 15.26 -2.44 5.58
C TYR A 68 16.62 -2.03 4.95
N GLY A 69 16.67 -0.85 4.31
CA GLY A 69 17.91 -0.34 3.71
C GLY A 69 18.41 -1.14 2.49
N ASP A 70 17.75 -2.24 2.16
CA ASP A 70 18.15 -3.14 1.08
C ASP A 70 16.94 -3.89 0.50
N ALA A 71 16.70 -3.71 -0.80
CA ALA A 71 15.69 -4.45 -1.55
C ALA A 71 16.02 -5.95 -1.74
N THR A 72 17.14 -6.43 -1.18
CA THR A 72 17.56 -7.85 -1.26
C THR A 72 16.77 -8.76 -0.32
N LEU A 73 15.85 -8.22 0.48
CA LEU A 73 14.99 -9.05 1.34
C LEU A 73 13.88 -9.69 0.51
N THR A 74 14.16 -10.84 -0.03
CA THR A 74 13.24 -11.64 -0.84
C THR A 74 12.09 -12.25 -0.01
N PRO A 75 10.91 -12.39 -0.61
CA PRO A 75 10.56 -12.00 -1.99
C PRO A 75 10.12 -10.54 -2.09
N VAL A 76 10.79 -9.78 -2.95
CA VAL A 76 10.41 -8.41 -3.31
C VAL A 76 9.22 -8.45 -4.27
N PRO A 77 8.18 -7.60 -4.13
CA PRO A 77 7.15 -7.45 -5.15
C PRO A 77 7.74 -7.10 -6.52
N VAL A 78 7.43 -7.89 -7.54
CA VAL A 78 7.72 -7.52 -8.93
C VAL A 78 6.77 -6.40 -9.32
N VAL A 79 7.28 -5.36 -9.96
CA VAL A 79 6.47 -4.20 -10.40
C VAL A 79 5.97 -4.46 -11.81
N ASP A 80 4.94 -5.29 -11.94
CA ASP A 80 4.34 -5.75 -13.20
C ASP A 80 2.84 -5.41 -13.34
N GLY A 81 2.24 -4.85 -12.29
CA GLY A 81 0.82 -4.53 -12.25
C GLY A 81 -0.10 -5.73 -11.98
N VAL A 82 0.46 -6.89 -11.59
CA VAL A 82 -0.31 -8.10 -11.31
C VAL A 82 -0.07 -8.62 -9.90
N VAL A 83 -1.11 -8.69 -9.09
CA VAL A 83 -1.11 -9.42 -7.81
C VAL A 83 -1.39 -10.89 -8.12
N SER A 84 -0.32 -11.68 -8.20
CA SER A 84 -0.37 -13.06 -8.70
C SER A 84 -1.00 -14.05 -7.73
N SER A 85 -1.51 -15.15 -8.30
CA SER A 85 -1.85 -16.42 -7.61
C SER A 85 -2.73 -16.26 -6.37
N GLN A 86 -3.84 -15.54 -6.49
CA GLN A 86 -4.78 -15.30 -5.39
C GLN A 86 -5.97 -16.28 -5.45
N PRO A 87 -6.53 -16.70 -4.29
CA PRO A 87 -7.60 -17.68 -4.25
C PRO A 87 -8.90 -17.14 -4.85
N SER A 88 -9.44 -17.80 -5.87
CA SER A 88 -10.66 -17.42 -6.58
C SER A 88 -11.90 -17.39 -5.66
N SER A 89 -11.87 -18.12 -4.54
CA SER A 89 -12.93 -18.06 -3.52
C SER A 89 -13.08 -16.67 -2.87
N MET A 90 -12.09 -15.81 -2.98
CA MET A 90 -12.16 -14.44 -2.47
C MET A 90 -12.71 -13.44 -3.48
N ALA A 91 -12.74 -13.77 -4.77
CA ALA A 91 -13.23 -12.85 -5.80
C ALA A 91 -14.66 -12.31 -5.52
N PRO A 92 -15.64 -13.12 -5.04
CA PRO A 92 -16.97 -12.61 -4.70
C PRO A 92 -17.00 -11.59 -3.54
N ALA A 93 -15.98 -11.57 -2.69
CA ALA A 93 -15.84 -10.57 -1.64
C ALA A 93 -15.10 -9.30 -2.12
N CYS A 94 -14.61 -9.30 -3.35
CA CYS A 94 -13.77 -8.25 -3.91
C CYS A 94 -14.30 -7.72 -5.26
N PRO A 95 -15.59 -7.38 -5.40
CA PRO A 95 -16.14 -6.90 -6.68
C PRO A 95 -15.55 -5.58 -7.14
N GLY A 96 -14.90 -4.83 -6.24
CA GLY A 96 -14.14 -3.62 -6.58
C GLY A 96 -12.81 -3.89 -7.30
N ILE A 97 -12.38 -5.16 -7.38
CA ILE A 97 -11.17 -5.56 -8.12
C ILE A 97 -11.60 -5.95 -9.54
N VAL A 98 -11.30 -5.07 -10.50
CA VAL A 98 -11.68 -5.25 -11.90
C VAL A 98 -10.51 -5.62 -12.80
N GLY A 99 -9.30 -5.64 -12.26
CA GLY A 99 -8.08 -6.02 -13.00
C GLY A 99 -6.85 -6.00 -12.12
N GLY A 100 -5.71 -6.38 -12.68
CA GLY A 100 -4.42 -6.40 -11.98
C GLY A 100 -4.31 -7.50 -10.92
N TRP A 101 -5.16 -8.52 -10.95
CA TRP A 101 -5.12 -9.69 -10.08
C TRP A 101 -5.25 -10.98 -10.89
N GLU A 102 -4.47 -11.97 -10.48
CA GLU A 102 -4.59 -13.33 -11.00
C GLU A 102 -5.35 -14.18 -9.97
N TRP A 103 -6.58 -14.55 -10.33
CA TRP A 103 -7.40 -15.45 -9.54
C TRP A 103 -7.19 -16.89 -10.01
N VAL A 104 -6.78 -17.78 -9.12
CA VAL A 104 -6.57 -19.19 -9.39
C VAL A 104 -7.42 -20.04 -8.44
N GLU A 105 -7.61 -21.32 -8.77
CA GLU A 105 -8.29 -22.24 -7.87
C GLU A 105 -7.68 -22.17 -6.47
N SER A 106 -8.53 -22.12 -5.44
CA SER A 106 -8.10 -21.81 -4.07
C SER A 106 -7.08 -22.80 -3.50
N ASN A 107 -7.13 -24.05 -3.93
CA ASN A 107 -6.17 -25.10 -3.57
C ASN A 107 -4.83 -24.96 -4.32
N GLN A 108 -4.80 -24.25 -5.44
CA GLN A 108 -3.60 -23.98 -6.25
C GLN A 108 -2.98 -22.62 -5.96
N ALA A 109 -3.70 -21.75 -5.25
CA ALA A 109 -3.20 -20.42 -4.94
C ALA A 109 -1.89 -20.49 -4.15
N ALA A 110 -0.81 -19.92 -4.68
CA ALA A 110 0.49 -19.81 -4.02
C ALA A 110 0.60 -18.53 -3.17
N GLY A 111 -0.16 -17.50 -3.53
CA GLY A 111 -0.06 -16.18 -2.95
C GLY A 111 0.95 -15.29 -3.67
N SER A 112 1.01 -14.02 -3.27
CA SER A 112 1.84 -12.99 -3.90
C SER A 112 2.80 -12.36 -2.89
N PRO A 113 4.05 -12.03 -3.28
CA PRO A 113 4.94 -11.20 -2.48
C PRO A 113 4.31 -9.86 -2.12
N THR A 114 3.57 -9.25 -3.04
CA THR A 114 2.85 -7.97 -2.81
C THR A 114 1.90 -8.06 -1.62
N ILE A 115 1.06 -9.10 -1.57
CA ILE A 115 0.12 -9.31 -0.45
C ILE A 115 0.88 -9.64 0.84
N ARG A 116 1.98 -10.38 0.76
CA ARG A 116 2.81 -10.68 1.93
C ARG A 116 3.38 -9.41 2.56
N VAL A 117 3.96 -8.52 1.74
CA VAL A 117 4.55 -7.27 2.24
C VAL A 117 3.44 -6.33 2.74
N MET A 118 2.34 -6.20 2.01
CA MET A 118 1.18 -5.40 2.46
C MET A 118 0.67 -5.89 3.82
N ASN A 119 0.57 -7.19 4.00
CA ASN A 119 0.11 -7.78 5.25
C ASN A 119 1.09 -7.53 6.42
N ALA A 120 2.41 -7.62 6.18
CA ALA A 120 3.43 -7.25 7.16
C ALA A 120 3.37 -5.76 7.52
N TRP A 121 3.17 -4.90 6.53
CA TRP A 121 2.98 -3.46 6.74
C TRP A 121 1.76 -3.16 7.60
N LEU A 122 0.62 -3.83 7.35
CA LEU A 122 -0.60 -3.69 8.15
C LEU A 122 -0.43 -4.17 9.60
N ASP A 123 0.44 -5.16 9.83
CA ASP A 123 0.76 -5.63 11.19
C ASP A 123 1.73 -4.69 11.94
N GLY A 124 2.13 -3.58 11.33
CA GLY A 124 3.07 -2.64 11.93
C GLY A 124 4.46 -3.23 12.13
N VAL A 125 4.82 -4.23 11.34
CA VAL A 125 6.16 -4.83 11.36
C VAL A 125 7.16 -3.76 10.97
N SER A 126 7.75 -3.11 11.98
CA SER A 126 8.78 -2.10 11.79
C SER A 126 10.16 -2.76 11.79
N PRO A 127 11.02 -2.42 10.83
CA PRO A 127 12.36 -2.97 10.71
C PRO A 127 13.28 -2.66 11.87
N LYS A 128 13.08 -1.51 12.50
CA LYS A 128 13.90 -1.12 13.67
C LYS A 128 13.71 -2.10 14.84
N GLN A 129 12.58 -2.77 14.88
CA GLN A 129 12.26 -3.74 15.94
C GLN A 129 12.81 -5.14 15.61
N TYR A 130 13.15 -5.39 14.34
CA TYR A 130 13.59 -6.68 13.83
C TYR A 130 14.83 -6.55 12.95
N ALA A 131 15.94 -6.03 13.51
CA ALA A 131 17.24 -6.05 12.82
C ALA A 131 17.56 -7.50 12.39
N GLY A 132 17.67 -7.74 11.08
CA GLY A 132 17.85 -9.08 10.51
C GLY A 132 16.55 -9.85 10.20
N PHE A 133 15.37 -9.26 10.41
CA PHE A 133 14.10 -9.88 10.03
C PHE A 133 13.97 -9.95 8.49
N LYS A 134 13.76 -11.16 7.97
CA LYS A 134 13.43 -11.37 6.56
C LYS A 134 11.91 -11.46 6.44
N VAL A 135 11.30 -10.70 5.52
CA VAL A 135 9.86 -10.82 5.22
C VAL A 135 9.49 -12.27 4.87
N SER A 136 10.42 -13.04 4.30
CA SER A 136 10.25 -14.47 4.06
C SER A 136 10.09 -15.31 5.34
N SER A 137 10.58 -14.86 6.48
CA SER A 137 10.40 -15.53 7.78
C SER A 137 9.14 -15.11 8.51
N TRP A 138 8.46 -14.04 8.05
CA TRP A 138 7.18 -13.63 8.60
C TRP A 138 6.08 -14.61 8.19
N LYS A 139 5.36 -15.13 9.17
CA LYS A 139 4.39 -16.23 8.99
C LYS A 139 3.02 -15.77 8.50
N GLY A 140 2.84 -14.49 8.24
CA GLY A 140 1.57 -13.98 7.72
C GLY A 140 1.28 -14.43 6.29
N SER A 141 0.01 -14.35 5.92
CA SER A 141 -0.47 -14.82 4.63
C SER A 141 0.06 -13.99 3.47
N SER A 142 0.44 -14.65 2.38
CA SER A 142 0.65 -14.08 1.04
C SER A 142 -0.60 -14.12 0.16
N LYS A 143 -1.70 -14.67 0.69
CA LYS A 143 -2.99 -14.80 0.01
C LYS A 143 -3.97 -13.83 0.63
N ILE A 144 -4.73 -13.12 -0.22
CA ILE A 144 -5.81 -12.28 0.26
C ILE A 144 -6.86 -13.11 1.01
N GLY A 145 -7.44 -12.52 2.03
CA GLY A 145 -8.52 -13.13 2.80
C GLY A 145 -9.25 -12.07 3.61
N TYR A 146 -10.41 -12.41 4.16
CA TYR A 146 -11.24 -11.49 4.95
C TYR A 146 -10.45 -10.78 6.05
N GLY A 147 -9.51 -11.48 6.71
CA GLY A 147 -8.68 -10.90 7.77
C GLY A 147 -7.75 -9.79 7.29
N ILE A 148 -7.17 -9.93 6.08
CA ILE A 148 -6.31 -8.89 5.50
C ILE A 148 -7.17 -7.69 5.09
N ILE A 149 -8.33 -7.91 4.46
CA ILE A 149 -9.25 -6.84 4.08
C ILE A 149 -9.71 -6.07 5.33
N LYS A 150 -10.11 -6.76 6.39
CA LYS A 150 -10.52 -6.13 7.65
C LYS A 150 -9.39 -5.29 8.28
N ARG A 151 -8.15 -5.77 8.23
CA ARG A 151 -7.00 -4.98 8.71
C ARG A 151 -6.73 -3.74 7.86
N LEU A 152 -6.87 -3.86 6.54
CA LEU A 152 -6.77 -2.72 5.64
C LEU A 152 -7.88 -1.70 5.92
N GLN A 153 -9.11 -2.15 6.16
CA GLN A 153 -10.24 -1.31 6.57
C GLN A 153 -9.97 -0.63 7.93
N ALA A 154 -9.46 -1.38 8.90
CA ALA A 154 -9.08 -0.84 10.20
C ALA A 154 -7.99 0.22 10.10
N HIS A 155 -7.00 0.00 9.23
CA HIS A 155 -5.90 0.96 8.97
C HIS A 155 -6.42 2.32 8.52
N TYR A 156 -7.50 2.33 7.74
CA TYR A 156 -8.16 3.56 7.26
C TYR A 156 -9.34 4.03 8.10
N GLY A 157 -9.64 3.38 9.21
CA GLY A 157 -10.79 3.73 10.05
C GLY A 157 -12.14 3.46 9.38
N ILE A 158 -12.19 2.49 8.45
CA ILE A 158 -13.39 2.07 7.71
C ILE A 158 -14.01 0.86 8.41
N SER A 159 -15.34 0.70 8.30
CA SER A 159 -16.05 -0.47 8.82
C SER A 159 -15.46 -1.77 8.30
N GLN A 160 -15.18 -2.72 9.21
CA GLN A 160 -14.44 -3.95 8.94
C GLN A 160 -15.38 -5.10 8.52
N ASP A 161 -16.02 -4.99 7.38
CA ASP A 161 -16.87 -6.04 6.82
C ASP A 161 -16.11 -7.15 6.10
N GLY A 162 -14.84 -6.87 5.73
CA GLY A 162 -13.97 -7.82 5.01
C GLY A 162 -14.27 -7.87 3.51
N ARG A 163 -14.93 -6.86 2.95
CA ARG A 163 -15.29 -6.76 1.53
C ARG A 163 -14.64 -5.56 0.86
N LEU A 164 -14.42 -5.68 -0.43
CA LEU A 164 -13.99 -4.57 -1.31
C LEU A 164 -15.09 -4.32 -2.35
N ASP A 165 -16.23 -3.82 -1.88
CA ASP A 165 -17.39 -3.52 -2.74
C ASP A 165 -17.11 -2.30 -3.61
N ALA A 166 -17.66 -2.28 -4.82
CA ALA A 166 -17.38 -1.29 -5.85
C ALA A 166 -18.41 -0.14 -5.90
N PRO A 167 -17.98 1.12 -6.02
CA PRO A 167 -16.63 1.63 -5.77
C PRO A 167 -16.27 1.54 -4.29
N SER A 168 -15.07 1.03 -4.00
CA SER A 168 -14.67 0.73 -2.62
C SER A 168 -14.00 1.92 -1.94
N ARG A 169 -14.54 2.36 -0.81
CA ARG A 169 -13.89 3.37 0.06
C ARG A 169 -12.52 2.91 0.56
N THR A 170 -12.35 1.60 0.76
CA THR A 170 -11.08 1.01 1.19
C THR A 170 -10.05 1.08 0.08
N ILE A 171 -10.44 0.76 -1.17
CA ILE A 171 -9.55 0.88 -2.33
C ILE A 171 -9.20 2.35 -2.56
N GLN A 172 -10.16 3.26 -2.49
CA GLN A 172 -9.93 4.70 -2.66
C GLN A 172 -8.94 5.24 -1.61
N ALA A 173 -9.07 4.82 -0.35
CA ALA A 173 -8.14 5.22 0.71
C ALA A 173 -6.72 4.68 0.45
N LEU A 174 -6.59 3.43 -0.01
CA LEU A 174 -5.31 2.85 -0.42
C LEU A 174 -4.71 3.60 -1.62
N GLN A 175 -5.50 3.90 -2.65
CA GLN A 175 -5.06 4.68 -3.81
C GLN A 175 -4.53 6.06 -3.40
N ASN A 176 -5.22 6.74 -2.48
CA ASN A 176 -4.77 8.02 -1.92
C ASN A 176 -3.44 7.88 -1.16
N GLU A 177 -3.24 6.78 -0.41
CA GLU A 177 -1.98 6.54 0.28
C GLU A 177 -0.86 6.22 -0.71
N ILE A 178 -1.09 5.38 -1.70
CA ILE A 178 -0.14 5.08 -2.77
C ILE A 178 0.36 6.38 -3.42
N ASN A 179 -0.53 7.31 -3.74
CA ASN A 179 -0.20 8.59 -4.38
C ASN A 179 0.69 9.52 -3.53
N GLN A 180 0.92 9.19 -2.25
CA GLN A 180 1.87 9.92 -1.41
C GLN A 180 3.31 9.40 -1.56
N TYR A 181 3.50 8.25 -2.22
CA TYR A 181 4.80 7.55 -2.32
C TYR A 181 5.28 7.30 -3.76
N VAL A 182 4.46 7.53 -4.78
CA VAL A 182 4.77 7.26 -6.20
C VAL A 182 4.84 8.52 -7.04
#